data_05e1c0087ae2b94d02cbdcad568364c7
#
_entry.id   05e1c0087ae2b94d02cbdcad568364c7
#
_cell.length_a   1.000
_cell.length_b   1.000
_cell.length_c   1.000
_cell.angle_alpha   90.00
_cell.angle_beta   90.00
_cell.angle_gamma   90.00
#
_symmetry.space_group_name_H-M   'P 1'
#
loop_
_entity.id
_entity.type
_entity.pdbx_description
1 polymer ?
#
loop_
_entity_poly.entity_id
_entity_poly.type
_entity_poly.pdbx_seq_one_letter_code
_entity_poly.pdbx_strand_id
1 'polypeptide(L)'
;MSSLEVFVEKELGKPVLLNLQHIHTGGINNQKGRDYEDFFQLFKAFELASQNIDHSKHLLSCQELAFIDDICYWDLEKSVKHNFQAKNSSGSAADWTSEITTRCERQTIIDTKFHKIQESRNYLLVSCERKKENNLEKIPVSFQLADRNNQWKI
;
A
#
# COMPACT_ATOMS: atom_id res chain seq x y z
N MET A 1 20.14 1.67 13.95
CA MET A 1 19.64 1.93 12.60
C MET A 1 19.60 0.63 11.83
N SER A 2 18.49 0.30 11.18
CA SER A 2 18.41 -0.84 10.27
C SER A 2 19.21 -0.59 8.99
N SER A 3 19.49 -1.64 8.20
CA SER A 3 20.17 -1.49 6.89
C SER A 3 19.38 -0.60 5.92
N LEU A 4 18.04 -0.65 5.99
CA LEU A 4 17.16 0.21 5.21
C LEU A 4 17.28 1.69 5.62
N GLU A 5 17.30 1.99 6.91
CA GLU A 5 17.46 3.37 7.40
C GLU A 5 18.78 3.97 6.96
N VAL A 6 19.88 3.20 7.03
CA VAL A 6 21.19 3.63 6.53
C VAL A 6 21.15 3.91 5.03
N PHE A 7 20.48 3.06 4.26
CA PHE A 7 20.29 3.26 2.82
C PHE A 7 19.51 4.54 2.54
N VAL A 8 18.37 4.75 3.22
CA VAL A 8 17.51 5.93 3.03
C VAL A 8 18.24 7.22 3.38
N GLU A 9 18.98 7.24 4.49
CA GLU A 9 19.78 8.42 4.87
C GLU A 9 20.84 8.76 3.81
N LYS A 10 21.52 7.75 3.28
CA LYS A 10 22.58 7.92 2.27
C LYS A 10 22.03 8.37 0.90
N GLU A 11 20.97 7.75 0.42
CA GLU A 11 20.44 7.97 -0.94
C GLU A 11 19.46 9.15 -1.04
N LEU A 12 18.68 9.39 0.02
CA LEU A 12 17.59 10.37 0.01
C LEU A 12 17.79 11.49 1.05
N GLY A 13 18.71 11.33 1.97
CA GLY A 13 19.06 12.31 2.99
C GLY A 13 18.31 12.18 4.31
N LYS A 14 18.88 12.77 5.36
CA LYS A 14 18.38 12.71 6.73
C LYS A 14 16.92 13.21 6.91
N PRO A 15 16.47 14.31 6.27
CA PRO A 15 15.07 14.74 6.39
C PRO A 15 14.08 13.68 5.88
N VAL A 16 14.45 12.93 4.84
CA VAL A 16 13.62 11.86 4.28
C VAL A 16 13.59 10.64 5.18
N LEU A 17 14.71 10.30 5.83
CA LEU A 17 14.73 9.26 6.85
C LEU A 17 13.81 9.60 8.04
N LEU A 18 13.86 10.83 8.56
CA LEU A 18 12.97 11.26 9.63
C LEU A 18 11.49 11.17 9.22
N ASN A 19 11.17 11.54 7.99
CA ASN A 19 9.82 11.39 7.45
C ASN A 19 9.38 9.92 7.39
N LEU A 20 10.26 9.00 6.94
CA LEU A 20 9.99 7.56 6.93
C LEU A 20 9.67 7.03 8.34
N GLN A 21 10.47 7.42 9.34
CA GLN A 21 10.27 7.03 10.74
C GLN A 21 8.95 7.56 11.29
N HIS A 22 8.57 8.80 10.96
CA HIS A 22 7.28 9.39 11.36
C HIS A 22 6.09 8.67 10.75
N ILE A 23 6.17 8.29 9.46
CA ILE A 23 5.13 7.51 8.78
C ILE A 23 4.94 6.19 9.51
N HIS A 24 6.00 5.43 9.72
CA HIS A 24 5.94 4.14 10.40
C HIS A 24 5.35 4.23 11.82
N THR A 25 5.77 5.23 12.61
CA THR A 25 5.21 5.46 13.95
C THR A 25 3.73 5.85 13.89
N GLY A 26 3.33 6.66 12.90
CA GLY A 26 1.95 7.08 12.68
C GLY A 26 1.03 5.91 12.32
N GLY A 27 1.48 4.99 11.48
CA GLY A 27 0.76 3.78 11.10
C GLY A 27 0.45 2.89 12.30
N ILE A 28 1.43 2.65 13.17
CA ILE A 28 1.26 1.83 14.39
C ILE A 28 0.17 2.39 15.33
N ASN A 29 0.03 3.72 15.39
CA ASN A 29 -0.90 4.40 16.30
C ASN A 29 -2.32 4.60 15.74
N ASN A 30 -2.55 4.33 14.45
CA ASN A 30 -3.82 4.59 13.80
C ASN A 30 -4.80 3.41 13.89
N GLN A 31 -5.52 3.31 15.00
CA GLN A 31 -6.46 2.22 15.25
C GLN A 31 -7.72 2.23 14.36
N LYS A 32 -8.13 3.40 13.86
CA LYS A 32 -9.35 3.53 13.03
C LYS A 32 -9.22 3.04 11.59
N GLY A 33 -8.00 3.02 11.05
CA GLY A 33 -7.70 2.48 9.72
C GLY A 33 -7.57 0.96 9.69
N ARG A 34 -7.22 0.37 10.84
CA ARG A 34 -6.81 -1.02 10.96
C ARG A 34 -7.85 -2.03 10.45
N ASP A 35 -9.10 -1.88 10.80
CA ASP A 35 -10.16 -2.81 10.37
C ASP A 35 -10.26 -2.88 8.84
N TYR A 36 -10.07 -1.76 8.15
CA TYR A 36 -10.11 -1.68 6.69
C TYR A 36 -8.86 -2.31 6.07
N GLU A 37 -7.69 -2.07 6.65
CA GLU A 37 -6.41 -2.67 6.26
C GLU A 37 -6.45 -4.19 6.47
N ASP A 38 -6.89 -4.66 7.65
CA ASP A 38 -7.02 -6.07 8.00
C ASP A 38 -7.99 -6.79 7.04
N PHE A 39 -9.11 -6.16 6.71
CA PHE A 39 -10.07 -6.74 5.77
C PHE A 39 -9.46 -6.91 4.36
N PHE A 40 -8.76 -5.89 3.86
CA PHE A 40 -8.10 -5.98 2.55
C PHE A 40 -6.96 -6.99 2.57
N GLN A 41 -6.18 -7.07 3.65
CA GLN A 41 -5.13 -8.05 3.82
C GLN A 41 -5.69 -9.49 3.77
N LEU A 42 -6.78 -9.74 4.50
CA LEU A 42 -7.47 -11.03 4.46
C LEU A 42 -8.00 -11.37 3.07
N PHE A 43 -8.66 -10.40 2.43
CA PHE A 43 -9.13 -10.57 1.05
C PHE A 43 -7.98 -10.96 0.10
N LYS A 44 -6.85 -10.25 0.18
CA LYS A 44 -5.67 -10.52 -0.64
C LYS A 44 -5.05 -11.88 -0.33
N ALA A 45 -5.01 -12.28 0.95
CA ALA A 45 -4.54 -13.60 1.36
C ALA A 45 -5.42 -14.72 0.77
N PHE A 46 -6.75 -14.58 0.81
CA PHE A 46 -7.66 -15.55 0.20
C PHE A 46 -7.56 -15.58 -1.33
N GLU A 47 -7.42 -14.41 -1.96
CA GLU A 47 -7.18 -14.34 -3.41
C GLU A 47 -5.93 -15.13 -3.79
N LEU A 48 -4.82 -14.92 -3.11
CA LEU A 48 -3.57 -15.65 -3.36
C LEU A 48 -3.71 -17.14 -3.07
N ALA A 49 -4.34 -17.51 -1.96
CA ALA A 49 -4.55 -18.91 -1.57
C ALA A 49 -5.42 -19.70 -2.57
N SER A 50 -6.31 -19.01 -3.31
CA SER A 50 -7.17 -19.63 -4.32
C SER A 50 -6.47 -19.86 -5.66
N GLN A 51 -5.27 -19.30 -5.86
CA GLN A 51 -4.51 -19.42 -7.11
C GLN A 51 -3.60 -20.65 -7.10
N ASN A 52 -3.42 -21.26 -8.26
CA ASN A 52 -2.47 -22.36 -8.43
C ASN A 52 -1.05 -21.80 -8.70
N ILE A 53 -0.39 -21.30 -7.67
CA ILE A 53 0.93 -20.67 -7.70
C ILE A 53 1.84 -21.30 -6.64
N ASP A 54 3.15 -21.10 -6.76
CA ASP A 54 4.09 -21.45 -5.69
C ASP A 54 4.03 -20.42 -4.57
N HIS A 55 3.22 -20.69 -3.54
CA HIS A 55 3.01 -19.78 -2.42
C HIS A 55 4.30 -19.39 -1.69
N SER A 56 5.39 -20.17 -1.79
CA SER A 56 6.69 -19.81 -1.21
C SER A 56 7.35 -18.61 -1.87
N LYS A 57 6.88 -18.21 -3.04
CA LYS A 57 7.34 -17.06 -3.82
C LYS A 57 6.48 -15.81 -3.64
N HIS A 58 5.46 -15.88 -2.80
CA HIS A 58 4.52 -14.79 -2.58
C HIS A 58 4.47 -14.43 -1.11
N LEU A 59 4.81 -13.17 -0.79
CA LEU A 59 4.81 -12.67 0.59
C LEU A 59 3.79 -11.54 0.71
N LEU A 60 3.00 -11.59 1.77
CA LEU A 60 2.05 -10.55 2.14
C LEU A 60 2.45 -10.02 3.53
N SER A 61 2.62 -8.73 3.65
CA SER A 61 3.00 -8.06 4.91
C SER A 61 2.21 -6.78 5.09
N CYS A 62 2.16 -6.30 6.32
CA CYS A 62 1.57 -5.02 6.69
C CYS A 62 2.49 -4.27 7.63
N GLN A 63 2.34 -2.94 7.68
CA GLN A 63 3.08 -2.04 8.56
C GLN A 63 4.61 -2.22 8.43
N GLU A 64 5.10 -2.39 7.20
CA GLU A 64 6.54 -2.39 6.92
C GLU A 64 7.15 -1.02 7.23
N LEU A 65 8.46 -0.97 7.44
CA LEU A 65 9.21 0.30 7.44
C LEU A 65 9.32 0.79 5.99
N ALA A 66 8.31 1.52 5.52
CA ALA A 66 8.12 1.91 4.12
C ALA A 66 7.43 3.28 4.02
N PHE A 67 7.47 3.92 2.85
CA PHE A 67 6.70 5.14 2.58
C PHE A 67 5.24 4.85 2.23
N ILE A 68 4.97 3.66 1.68
CA ILE A 68 3.65 3.08 1.45
C ILE A 68 3.63 1.79 2.26
N ASP A 69 3.11 1.86 3.47
CA ASP A 69 3.39 0.91 4.55
C ASP A 69 2.19 0.07 4.98
N ASP A 70 0.95 0.42 4.58
CA ASP A 70 -0.23 -0.24 5.13
C ASP A 70 -0.26 -1.72 4.74
N ILE A 71 -0.14 -2.05 3.45
CA ILE A 71 -0.09 -3.43 2.97
C ILE A 71 0.93 -3.55 1.84
N CYS A 72 1.78 -4.58 1.88
CA CYS A 72 2.75 -4.90 0.86
C CYS A 72 2.58 -6.34 0.38
N TYR A 73 2.57 -6.54 -0.93
CA TYR A 73 2.58 -7.85 -1.55
C TYR A 73 3.79 -8.00 -2.47
N TRP A 74 4.58 -9.04 -2.23
CA TRP A 74 5.78 -9.37 -2.99
C TRP A 74 5.53 -10.58 -3.87
N ASP A 75 5.60 -10.41 -5.17
CA ASP A 75 5.69 -11.48 -6.16
C ASP A 75 7.16 -11.68 -6.51
N LEU A 76 7.81 -12.60 -5.79
CA LEU A 76 9.24 -12.87 -5.96
C LEU A 76 9.52 -13.60 -7.28
N GLU A 77 8.54 -14.31 -7.84
CA GLU A 77 8.67 -15.00 -9.11
C GLU A 77 8.82 -13.99 -10.27
N LYS A 78 7.99 -12.94 -10.26
CA LYS A 78 8.03 -11.87 -11.26
C LYS A 78 8.93 -10.71 -10.88
N SER A 79 9.50 -10.72 -9.66
CA SER A 79 10.25 -9.60 -9.10
C SER A 79 9.45 -8.29 -9.10
N VAL A 80 8.17 -8.38 -8.68
CA VAL A 80 7.25 -7.25 -8.57
C VAL A 80 6.85 -7.06 -7.12
N LYS A 81 6.85 -5.82 -6.64
CA LYS A 81 6.31 -5.45 -5.34
C LYS A 81 5.13 -4.52 -5.53
N HIS A 82 4.02 -4.86 -4.90
CA HIS A 82 2.79 -4.07 -4.84
C HIS A 82 2.67 -3.44 -3.46
N ASN A 83 2.62 -2.12 -3.40
CA ASN A 83 2.49 -1.35 -2.17
C ASN A 83 1.12 -0.66 -2.17
N PHE A 84 0.35 -0.83 -1.11
CA PHE A 84 -1.00 -0.29 -0.99
C PHE A 84 -1.06 0.69 0.19
N GLN A 85 -1.47 1.93 -0.10
CA GLN A 85 -1.85 2.90 0.91
C GLN A 85 -3.37 2.85 1.06
N ALA A 86 -3.85 2.54 2.25
CA ALA A 86 -5.27 2.45 2.54
C ALA A 86 -5.82 3.79 3.07
N LYS A 87 -6.98 4.20 2.57
CA LYS A 87 -7.72 5.38 3.03
C LYS A 87 -9.16 4.98 3.31
N ASN A 88 -9.52 4.88 4.58
CA ASN A 88 -10.90 4.67 5.01
C ASN A 88 -11.62 6.03 5.16
N SER A 89 -11.75 6.74 4.05
CA SER A 89 -12.39 8.07 4.00
C SER A 89 -13.05 8.27 2.65
N SER A 90 -14.06 9.13 2.62
CA SER A 90 -14.79 9.53 1.42
C SER A 90 -14.48 10.98 1.03
N GLY A 91 -14.76 11.35 -0.22
CA GLY A 91 -14.54 12.69 -0.73
C GLY A 91 -13.07 13.01 -1.00
N SER A 92 -12.68 14.29 -0.87
CA SER A 92 -11.33 14.77 -1.19
C SER A 92 -10.20 14.16 -0.34
N ALA A 93 -10.54 13.60 0.83
CA ALA A 93 -9.57 12.90 1.67
C ALA A 93 -9.11 11.56 1.07
N ALA A 94 -9.83 11.04 0.08
CA ALA A 94 -9.49 9.83 -0.67
C ALA A 94 -8.78 10.12 -2.00
N ASP A 95 -8.44 11.39 -2.27
CA ASP A 95 -7.80 11.77 -3.52
C ASP A 95 -6.30 11.46 -3.53
N TRP A 96 -5.78 11.27 -4.74
CA TRP A 96 -4.34 11.16 -4.98
C TRP A 96 -3.66 12.53 -4.82
N THR A 97 -2.96 12.72 -3.72
CA THR A 97 -2.31 13.99 -3.39
C THR A 97 -0.84 14.04 -3.84
N SER A 98 -0.25 15.24 -3.89
CA SER A 98 1.18 15.42 -4.15
C SER A 98 2.06 14.73 -3.09
N GLU A 99 1.58 14.66 -1.85
CA GLU A 99 2.25 13.91 -0.78
C GLU A 99 2.32 12.41 -1.10
N ILE A 100 1.19 11.82 -1.50
CA ILE A 100 1.14 10.40 -1.91
C ILE A 100 2.07 10.15 -3.11
N THR A 101 2.07 11.05 -4.09
CA THR A 101 3.00 10.96 -5.23
C THR A 101 4.45 10.90 -4.76
N THR A 102 4.85 11.82 -3.88
CA THR A 102 6.22 11.87 -3.33
C THR A 102 6.55 10.59 -2.54
N ARG A 103 5.61 10.08 -1.75
CA ARG A 103 5.77 8.82 -1.01
C ARG A 103 5.97 7.63 -1.97
N CYS A 104 5.20 7.53 -3.04
CA CYS A 104 5.33 6.51 -4.07
C CYS A 104 6.69 6.56 -4.78
N GLU A 105 7.18 7.75 -5.11
CA GLU A 105 8.49 7.93 -5.74
C GLU A 105 9.62 7.44 -4.83
N ARG A 106 9.60 7.81 -3.56
CA ARG A 106 10.56 7.36 -2.54
C ARG A 106 10.47 5.84 -2.33
N GLN A 107 9.25 5.29 -2.29
CA GLN A 107 9.03 3.86 -2.17
C GLN A 107 9.62 3.11 -3.37
N THR A 108 9.42 3.59 -4.58
CA THR A 108 10.00 3.00 -5.79
C THR A 108 11.53 2.95 -5.75
N ILE A 109 12.17 3.99 -5.20
CA ILE A 109 13.64 4.01 -5.01
C ILE A 109 14.08 2.91 -4.01
N ILE A 110 13.37 2.75 -2.90
CA ILE A 110 13.63 1.68 -1.93
C ILE A 110 13.49 0.31 -2.60
N ASP A 111 12.36 0.06 -3.24
CA ASP A 111 12.05 -1.24 -3.85
C ASP A 111 13.09 -1.62 -4.92
N THR A 112 13.41 -0.69 -5.82
CA THR A 112 14.33 -0.97 -6.93
C THR A 112 15.80 -0.99 -6.52
N LYS A 113 16.25 -0.03 -5.69
CA LYS A 113 17.67 0.10 -5.35
C LYS A 113 18.09 -0.69 -4.11
N PHE A 114 17.24 -0.79 -3.09
CA PHE A 114 17.55 -1.51 -1.86
C PHE A 114 17.09 -2.97 -1.94
N HIS A 115 15.81 -3.20 -2.23
CA HIS A 115 15.23 -4.55 -2.30
C HIS A 115 15.54 -5.28 -3.63
N LYS A 116 16.09 -4.58 -4.64
CA LYS A 116 16.44 -5.13 -5.96
C LYS A 116 15.24 -5.71 -6.72
N ILE A 117 14.05 -5.18 -6.47
CA ILE A 117 12.83 -5.51 -7.19
C ILE A 117 12.86 -4.85 -8.56
N GLN A 118 12.44 -5.58 -9.60
CA GLN A 118 12.43 -5.06 -10.98
C GLN A 118 11.33 -4.05 -11.20
N GLU A 119 10.16 -4.27 -10.60
CA GLU A 119 8.98 -3.40 -10.75
C GLU A 119 8.32 -3.11 -9.41
N SER A 120 8.18 -1.83 -9.06
CA SER A 120 7.44 -1.34 -7.89
C SER A 120 6.11 -0.72 -8.34
N ARG A 121 5.01 -1.24 -7.83
CA ARG A 121 3.64 -0.76 -8.12
C ARG A 121 3.03 -0.19 -6.86
N ASN A 122 2.61 1.06 -6.92
CA ASN A 122 2.04 1.77 -5.78
C ASN A 122 0.56 2.08 -6.04
N TYR A 123 -0.29 1.80 -5.06
CA TYR A 123 -1.74 1.91 -5.16
C TYR A 123 -2.31 2.72 -3.99
N LEU A 124 -3.35 3.49 -4.27
CA LEU A 124 -4.21 4.07 -3.27
C LEU A 124 -5.50 3.23 -3.20
N LEU A 125 -5.73 2.61 -2.05
CA LEU A 125 -6.91 1.83 -1.76
C LEU A 125 -7.90 2.70 -0.99
N VAL A 126 -9.09 2.92 -1.52
CA VAL A 126 -10.11 3.76 -0.89
C VAL A 126 -11.39 2.97 -0.63
N SER A 127 -12.04 3.23 0.52
CA SER A 127 -13.38 2.72 0.77
C SER A 127 -14.40 3.57 0.00
N CYS A 128 -15.20 2.94 -0.85
CA CYS A 128 -16.32 3.60 -1.52
C CYS A 128 -17.63 3.24 -0.82
N GLU A 129 -18.29 4.24 -0.22
CA GLU A 129 -19.72 4.12 -0.04
C GLU A 129 -20.37 4.30 -1.41
N ARG A 130 -20.92 3.23 -2.00
CA ARG A 130 -21.84 3.40 -3.13
C ARG A 130 -22.97 4.30 -2.66
N LYS A 131 -23.14 5.48 -3.27
CA LYS A 131 -24.37 6.26 -3.13
C LYS A 131 -25.52 5.29 -3.38
N LYS A 132 -26.44 5.18 -2.41
CA LYS A 132 -27.64 4.37 -2.51
C LYS A 132 -28.40 4.78 -3.77
N GLU A 133 -28.21 4.07 -4.84
CA GLU A 133 -29.21 3.96 -5.87
C GLU A 133 -30.27 3.03 -5.30
N ASN A 134 -31.48 3.57 -5.21
CA ASN A 134 -32.68 3.00 -4.63
C ASN A 134 -32.73 1.46 -4.71
N ASN A 135 -32.85 0.81 -3.55
CA ASN A 135 -33.32 -0.57 -3.35
C ASN A 135 -32.44 -1.76 -3.78
N LEU A 136 -31.13 -1.70 -3.67
CA LEU A 136 -30.32 -2.91 -3.72
C LEU A 136 -29.63 -3.17 -2.38
N GLU A 137 -29.71 -4.41 -1.94
CA GLU A 137 -29.14 -4.95 -0.70
C GLU A 137 -27.72 -4.44 -0.44
N LYS A 138 -27.38 -4.25 0.84
CA LYS A 138 -26.05 -3.85 1.31
C LYS A 138 -24.98 -4.80 0.75
N ILE A 139 -24.43 -4.47 -0.40
CA ILE A 139 -23.24 -5.14 -0.89
C ILE A 139 -22.06 -4.66 -0.04
N PRO A 140 -21.33 -5.57 0.60
CA PRO A 140 -20.20 -5.18 1.43
C PRO A 140 -19.14 -4.47 0.59
N VAL A 141 -18.58 -3.44 1.16
CA VAL A 141 -17.40 -2.65 0.77
C VAL A 141 -16.76 -3.06 -0.57
N SER A 142 -16.98 -2.26 -1.61
CA SER A 142 -16.22 -2.40 -2.85
C SER A 142 -14.88 -1.67 -2.72
N PHE A 143 -13.79 -2.38 -3.00
CA PHE A 143 -12.48 -1.77 -3.09
C PHE A 143 -12.32 -1.13 -4.46
N GLN A 144 -11.87 0.12 -4.50
CA GLN A 144 -11.42 0.78 -5.71
C GLN A 144 -9.91 0.98 -5.64
N LEU A 145 -9.22 0.56 -6.69
CA LEU A 145 -7.80 0.78 -6.86
C LEU A 145 -7.59 1.94 -7.83
N ALA A 146 -6.88 2.96 -7.38
CA ALA A 146 -6.36 4.01 -8.26
C ALA A 146 -4.89 3.74 -8.53
N ASP A 147 -4.53 3.66 -9.80
CA ASP A 147 -3.14 3.64 -10.23
C ASP A 147 -2.58 5.07 -10.40
N ARG A 148 -1.28 5.17 -10.73
CA ARG A 148 -0.57 6.44 -10.91
C ARG A 148 -1.20 7.39 -11.96
N ASN A 149 -2.08 6.87 -12.82
CA ASN A 149 -2.76 7.62 -13.88
C ASN A 149 -4.20 8.01 -13.50
N ASN A 150 -4.59 7.88 -12.22
CA ASN A 150 -5.95 8.08 -11.73
C ASN A 150 -7.03 7.25 -12.47
N GLN A 151 -6.65 6.13 -13.06
CA GLN A 151 -7.60 5.21 -13.65
C GLN A 151 -8.14 4.26 -12.57
N TRP A 152 -9.40 4.42 -12.24
CA TRP A 152 -10.11 3.53 -11.34
C TRP A 152 -10.36 2.20 -12.04
N LYS A 153 -9.81 1.11 -11.48
CA LYS A 153 -10.10 -0.25 -11.91
C LYS A 153 -11.01 -0.90 -10.88
N ILE A 154 -12.11 -1.44 -11.35
CA ILE A 154 -13.07 -2.22 -10.57
C ILE A 154 -12.58 -3.67 -10.54
#